data_427ad0340e955acb3f297b087109a4ab
#
_entry.id   427ad0340e955acb3f297b087109a4ab
#
_cell.length_a   1.000
_cell.length_b   1.000
_cell.length_c   1.000
_cell.angle_alpha   90.00
_cell.angle_beta   90.00
_cell.angle_gamma   90.00
#
_symmetry.space_group_name_H-M   'P 1'
#
loop_
_entity.id
_entity.type
_entity.pdbx_description
1 polymer ?
#
loop_
_entity_poly.entity_id
_entity_poly.type
_entity_poly.pdbx_seq_one_letter_code
_entity_poly.pdbx_strand_id
1 'polypeptide(L)'
;MYQALYRKYRPKNFDEVVGQEHITSVLKQEIASGRIGHAYLFTGSRGTGKTSCSKIIAKAVNCPHQQDGNPCGVCDICRGIDDGSILDVTEIDAASNNGVDNIRQLREEANFTPAVTNYRVYIIDETHMLSTGAFNALLKIMEEPPEHVIFILATTEVHKIPATILSRCQRFDFKRISPQVIAQRVIEVCQRENIDIQLPAAELIGRLAEGGMRDALSLLDVCSSSSEQITVEQVRQSAGLAVSDSLFAIGDAVLAQDIPAVLQEIDRMFANSVDFEKMCVQLISHYRGLMMAKALKDPENFVPGLSQDKEALTKQASRYSMGQILYSLTVLQDTLSRMGKTTQTRTELEMAVIRLTNPASDRSLDGILARLDRLEMQLKSGLAAAAVASANPAAVSAPAASNQQAVPAQPTAPVQPTVSADSAVSVDPPVPTVTKKEAIPFEPWSQVLEALRHSNTALHGALVNTQAYRYQEIVLIDCDDPFFLEMIRSNDYAKKSIHQALIAGSGRDWRIGPFKKEQYHTAKDDPMEDILASAQQLGVDISIEN
;
A
#
# COMPACT_ATOMS: atom_id res chain seq x y z
N MET A 1 19.44 -27.61 -20.65
CA MET A 1 18.21 -27.15 -19.99
C MET A 1 18.26 -25.64 -19.94
N TYR A 2 17.21 -24.94 -20.35
CA TYR A 2 17.14 -23.47 -20.31
C TYR A 2 17.24 -22.97 -18.86
N GLN A 3 18.04 -21.94 -18.62
CA GLN A 3 18.17 -21.29 -17.31
C GLN A 3 17.75 -19.83 -17.45
N ALA A 4 16.79 -19.40 -16.62
CA ALA A 4 16.29 -18.04 -16.63
C ALA A 4 17.41 -17.00 -16.44
N LEU A 5 17.35 -15.88 -17.16
CA LEU A 5 18.39 -14.87 -17.21
C LEU A 5 18.76 -14.33 -15.82
N TYR A 6 17.79 -14.11 -14.94
CA TYR A 6 18.05 -13.63 -13.57
C TYR A 6 18.85 -14.62 -12.71
N ARG A 7 18.85 -15.93 -13.05
CA ARG A 7 19.69 -16.95 -12.40
C ARG A 7 21.07 -17.04 -13.06
N LYS A 8 21.12 -17.04 -14.39
CA LYS A 8 22.35 -17.13 -15.18
C LYS A 8 23.27 -15.94 -14.93
N TYR A 9 22.71 -14.72 -14.81
CA TYR A 9 23.43 -13.47 -14.59
C TYR A 9 23.43 -13.00 -13.14
N ARG A 10 23.24 -13.94 -12.18
CA ARG A 10 23.39 -13.64 -10.76
C ARG A 10 24.86 -13.32 -10.48
N PRO A 11 25.17 -12.17 -9.81
CA PRO A 11 26.55 -11.79 -9.51
C PRO A 11 27.30 -12.88 -8.76
N LYS A 12 28.53 -13.16 -9.19
CA LYS A 12 29.40 -14.20 -8.60
C LYS A 12 30.46 -13.62 -7.68
N ASN A 13 30.79 -12.34 -7.85
CA ASN A 13 31.72 -11.56 -7.06
C ASN A 13 31.16 -10.15 -6.81
N PHE A 14 31.82 -9.37 -5.94
CA PHE A 14 31.35 -8.04 -5.60
C PHE A 14 31.43 -7.03 -6.76
N ASP A 15 32.35 -7.22 -7.70
CA ASP A 15 32.53 -6.32 -8.84
C ASP A 15 31.41 -6.46 -9.87
N GLU A 16 30.68 -7.57 -9.87
CA GLU A 16 29.51 -7.79 -10.70
C GLU A 16 28.20 -7.25 -10.09
N VAL A 17 28.23 -6.81 -8.82
CA VAL A 17 27.07 -6.25 -8.14
C VAL A 17 26.89 -4.80 -8.57
N VAL A 18 25.80 -4.54 -9.28
CA VAL A 18 25.54 -3.24 -9.91
C VAL A 18 24.79 -2.31 -8.97
N GLY A 19 25.21 -1.03 -8.87
CA GLY A 19 24.52 0.03 -8.17
C GLY A 19 24.57 -0.03 -6.65
N GLN A 20 25.51 -0.81 -6.08
CA GLN A 20 25.71 -0.97 -4.63
C GLN A 20 27.17 -0.77 -4.20
N GLU A 21 27.91 0.09 -4.90
CA GLU A 21 29.36 0.29 -4.72
C GLU A 21 29.71 0.70 -3.29
N HIS A 22 28.82 1.45 -2.62
CA HIS A 22 28.97 1.89 -1.24
C HIS A 22 28.92 0.72 -0.23
N ILE A 23 28.31 -0.42 -0.58
CA ILE A 23 28.25 -1.63 0.22
C ILE A 23 29.40 -2.56 -0.16
N THR A 24 29.54 -2.83 -1.46
CA THR A 24 30.51 -3.81 -1.94
C THR A 24 31.95 -3.41 -1.63
N SER A 25 32.29 -2.11 -1.65
CA SER A 25 33.61 -1.61 -1.28
C SER A 25 33.95 -1.87 0.20
N VAL A 26 32.97 -1.64 1.11
CA VAL A 26 33.16 -1.89 2.54
C VAL A 26 33.30 -3.38 2.82
N LEU A 27 32.43 -4.21 2.26
CA LEU A 27 32.49 -5.66 2.43
C LEU A 27 33.80 -6.26 1.90
N LYS A 28 34.28 -5.82 0.74
CA LYS A 28 35.58 -6.22 0.20
C LYS A 28 36.72 -5.87 1.14
N GLN A 29 36.72 -4.66 1.70
CA GLN A 29 37.74 -4.20 2.62
C GLN A 29 37.73 -4.98 3.94
N GLU A 30 36.56 -5.27 4.50
CA GLU A 30 36.41 -6.08 5.71
C GLU A 30 36.97 -7.50 5.52
N ILE A 31 36.59 -8.16 4.42
CA ILE A 31 37.03 -9.50 4.10
C ILE A 31 38.53 -9.52 3.81
N ALA A 32 39.06 -8.58 3.05
CA ALA A 32 40.51 -8.51 2.73
C ALA A 32 41.37 -8.23 3.99
N SER A 33 40.83 -7.47 4.96
CA SER A 33 41.51 -7.19 6.23
C SER A 33 41.32 -8.26 7.30
N GLY A 34 40.49 -9.29 7.06
CA GLY A 34 40.17 -10.34 8.03
C GLY A 34 39.29 -9.86 9.19
N ARG A 35 38.69 -8.64 9.10
CA ARG A 35 37.80 -8.08 10.12
C ARG A 35 36.34 -8.40 9.83
N ILE A 36 36.01 -9.68 9.92
CA ILE A 36 34.68 -10.19 9.56
C ILE A 36 33.77 -10.09 10.78
N GLY A 37 32.60 -9.47 10.60
CA GLY A 37 31.57 -9.41 11.62
C GLY A 37 30.88 -10.75 11.82
N HIS A 38 30.39 -11.03 13.02
CA HIS A 38 29.62 -12.24 13.30
C HIS A 38 28.18 -12.18 12.77
N ALA A 39 27.62 -10.98 12.51
CA ALA A 39 26.25 -10.80 12.05
C ALA A 39 26.11 -9.59 11.13
N TYR A 40 25.53 -9.82 9.96
CA TYR A 40 25.23 -8.82 8.95
C TYR A 40 23.71 -8.73 8.75
N LEU A 41 23.20 -7.51 8.58
CA LEU A 41 21.80 -7.28 8.23
C LEU A 41 21.71 -6.49 6.92
N PHE A 42 21.17 -7.11 5.88
CA PHE A 42 20.93 -6.49 4.58
C PHE A 42 19.49 -6.06 4.46
N THR A 43 19.26 -4.75 4.31
CA THR A 43 17.93 -4.16 4.17
C THR A 43 17.75 -3.53 2.79
N GLY A 44 16.54 -3.44 2.31
CA GLY A 44 16.23 -2.79 1.03
C GLY A 44 15.19 -3.53 0.20
N SER A 45 14.72 -2.90 -0.89
CA SER A 45 13.69 -3.46 -1.76
C SER A 45 14.10 -4.80 -2.38
N ARG A 46 13.09 -5.55 -2.85
CA ARG A 46 13.30 -6.82 -3.55
C ARG A 46 14.15 -6.60 -4.81
N GLY A 47 14.96 -7.58 -5.18
CA GLY A 47 15.72 -7.55 -6.43
C GLY A 47 16.98 -6.66 -6.44
N THR A 48 17.34 -6.00 -5.33
CA THR A 48 18.50 -5.08 -5.24
C THR A 48 19.85 -5.76 -5.01
N GLY A 49 19.87 -7.09 -4.81
CA GLY A 49 21.13 -7.86 -4.69
C GLY A 49 21.45 -8.40 -3.30
N LYS A 50 20.58 -8.25 -2.29
CA LYS A 50 20.79 -8.72 -0.91
C LYS A 50 21.25 -10.17 -0.82
N THR A 51 20.43 -11.10 -1.29
CA THR A 51 20.74 -12.55 -1.26
C THR A 51 21.95 -12.91 -2.11
N SER A 52 22.23 -12.16 -3.19
CA SER A 52 23.44 -12.36 -4.00
C SER A 52 24.69 -11.95 -3.22
N CYS A 53 24.69 -10.78 -2.56
CA CYS A 53 25.79 -10.35 -1.71
C CYS A 53 26.00 -11.31 -0.53
N SER A 54 24.92 -11.85 0.08
CA SER A 54 25.00 -12.87 1.13
C SER A 54 25.80 -14.09 0.66
N LYS A 55 25.49 -14.60 -0.52
CA LYS A 55 26.25 -15.74 -1.10
C LYS A 55 27.68 -15.39 -1.46
N ILE A 56 27.94 -14.17 -1.95
CA ILE A 56 29.29 -13.70 -2.25
C ILE A 56 30.14 -13.63 -0.97
N ILE A 57 29.58 -13.08 0.14
CA ILE A 57 30.27 -13.10 1.45
C ILE A 57 30.57 -14.52 1.88
N ALA A 58 29.58 -15.42 1.88
CA ALA A 58 29.74 -16.80 2.30
C ALA A 58 30.88 -17.52 1.51
N LYS A 59 30.98 -17.23 0.21
CA LYS A 59 32.07 -17.70 -0.62
C LYS A 59 33.39 -17.03 -0.28
N ALA A 60 33.40 -15.71 -0.13
CA ALA A 60 34.63 -14.93 0.04
C ALA A 60 35.34 -15.23 1.37
N VAL A 61 34.59 -15.38 2.47
CA VAL A 61 35.17 -15.73 3.80
C VAL A 61 35.70 -17.14 3.88
N ASN A 62 35.22 -18.04 2.99
CA ASN A 62 35.60 -19.44 2.95
C ASN A 62 36.53 -19.81 1.76
N CYS A 63 36.80 -18.84 0.88
CA CYS A 63 37.61 -19.10 -0.33
C CYS A 63 39.11 -19.12 -0.03
N PRO A 64 39.83 -20.23 -0.25
CA PRO A 64 41.29 -20.30 -0.02
C PRO A 64 42.09 -19.44 -1.02
N HIS A 65 41.46 -19.04 -2.14
CA HIS A 65 42.09 -18.26 -3.21
C HIS A 65 41.38 -16.90 -3.39
N GLN A 66 40.96 -16.29 -2.29
CA GLN A 66 40.36 -14.98 -2.35
C GLN A 66 41.35 -13.92 -2.87
N GLN A 67 40.88 -12.96 -3.65
CA GLN A 67 41.65 -11.83 -4.16
C GLN A 67 40.93 -10.52 -3.85
N ASP A 68 41.58 -9.64 -3.11
CA ASP A 68 41.04 -8.32 -2.74
C ASP A 68 39.60 -8.37 -2.16
N GLY A 69 39.33 -9.37 -1.33
CA GLY A 69 38.00 -9.58 -0.73
C GLY A 69 36.99 -10.29 -1.66
N ASN A 70 37.32 -10.58 -2.91
CA ASN A 70 36.44 -11.33 -3.81
C ASN A 70 36.73 -12.85 -3.74
N PRO A 71 35.68 -13.69 -3.86
CA PRO A 71 35.85 -15.13 -4.01
C PRO A 71 36.40 -15.43 -5.41
N CYS A 72 37.23 -16.49 -5.55
CA CYS A 72 37.76 -16.87 -6.85
C CYS A 72 36.72 -17.47 -7.82
N GLY A 73 35.59 -17.98 -7.32
CA GLY A 73 34.49 -18.56 -8.10
C GLY A 73 34.78 -19.90 -8.78
N VAL A 74 36.00 -20.43 -8.68
CA VAL A 74 36.45 -21.64 -9.40
C VAL A 74 36.95 -22.79 -8.52
N CYS A 75 37.29 -22.54 -7.25
CA CYS A 75 37.68 -23.58 -6.31
C CYS A 75 36.48 -24.44 -5.88
N ASP A 76 36.75 -25.61 -5.32
CA ASP A 76 35.74 -26.59 -4.91
C ASP A 76 34.77 -25.99 -3.88
N ILE A 77 35.29 -25.17 -2.96
CA ILE A 77 34.46 -24.47 -1.97
C ILE A 77 33.49 -23.47 -2.65
N CYS A 78 33.99 -22.62 -3.55
CA CYS A 78 33.15 -21.68 -4.26
C CYS A 78 32.05 -22.37 -5.10
N ARG A 79 32.42 -23.45 -5.81
CA ARG A 79 31.45 -24.23 -6.60
C ARG A 79 30.45 -24.94 -5.71
N GLY A 80 30.91 -25.59 -4.65
CA GLY A 80 30.04 -26.32 -3.74
C GLY A 80 29.07 -25.42 -2.98
N ILE A 81 29.42 -24.16 -2.70
CA ILE A 81 28.49 -23.19 -2.15
C ILE A 81 27.46 -22.77 -3.20
N ASP A 82 27.86 -22.56 -4.47
CA ASP A 82 26.93 -22.22 -5.55
C ASP A 82 25.97 -23.39 -5.86
N ASP A 83 26.43 -24.63 -5.80
CA ASP A 83 25.65 -25.85 -6.06
C ASP A 83 24.86 -26.33 -4.83
N GLY A 84 25.14 -25.78 -3.64
CA GLY A 84 24.51 -26.18 -2.37
C GLY A 84 25.00 -27.52 -1.82
N SER A 85 26.17 -28.06 -2.29
CA SER A 85 26.75 -29.32 -1.80
C SER A 85 27.54 -29.15 -0.49
N ILE A 86 27.95 -27.93 -0.14
CA ILE A 86 28.61 -27.60 1.12
C ILE A 86 27.59 -27.26 2.18
N LEU A 87 27.43 -28.11 3.18
CA LEU A 87 26.47 -27.96 4.28
C LEU A 87 26.87 -26.89 5.32
N ASP A 88 28.13 -26.44 5.30
CA ASP A 88 28.61 -25.38 6.19
C ASP A 88 28.03 -23.99 5.81
N VAL A 89 27.42 -23.85 4.63
CA VAL A 89 26.70 -22.67 4.20
C VAL A 89 25.23 -23.03 3.99
N THR A 90 24.38 -22.58 4.90
CA THR A 90 22.95 -22.88 4.89
C THR A 90 22.14 -21.65 4.53
N GLU A 91 21.32 -21.74 3.49
CA GLU A 91 20.36 -20.71 3.08
C GLU A 91 18.96 -21.12 3.56
N ILE A 92 18.35 -20.27 4.38
CA ILE A 92 17.04 -20.48 4.97
C ILE A 92 16.11 -19.36 4.48
N ASP A 93 15.03 -19.72 3.81
CA ASP A 93 13.94 -18.79 3.52
C ASP A 93 12.98 -18.77 4.73
N ALA A 94 12.93 -17.62 5.43
CA ALA A 94 12.08 -17.45 6.60
C ALA A 94 10.59 -17.46 6.26
N ALA A 95 10.19 -17.25 5.00
CA ALA A 95 8.79 -17.35 4.60
C ALA A 95 8.27 -18.80 4.71
N SER A 96 9.13 -19.78 4.40
CA SER A 96 8.81 -21.21 4.53
C SER A 96 9.28 -21.83 5.85
N ASN A 97 10.25 -21.22 6.56
CA ASN A 97 10.88 -21.75 7.78
C ASN A 97 10.80 -20.73 8.94
N ASN A 98 9.60 -20.26 9.29
CA ASN A 98 9.39 -19.22 10.31
C ASN A 98 9.28 -19.74 11.74
N GLY A 99 9.28 -21.06 11.94
CA GLY A 99 9.05 -21.71 13.21
C GLY A 99 10.21 -21.56 14.20
N VAL A 100 9.87 -21.54 15.51
CA VAL A 100 10.87 -21.49 16.59
C VAL A 100 11.76 -22.72 16.62
N ASP A 101 11.25 -23.88 16.22
CA ASP A 101 11.98 -25.14 16.28
C ASP A 101 13.06 -25.23 15.21
N ASN A 102 12.81 -24.66 14.02
CA ASN A 102 13.83 -24.55 12.97
C ASN A 102 15.05 -23.73 13.44
N ILE A 103 14.79 -22.62 14.14
CA ILE A 103 15.86 -21.75 14.65
C ILE A 103 16.55 -22.38 15.89
N ARG A 104 15.85 -23.18 16.69
CA ARG A 104 16.45 -23.97 17.79
C ARG A 104 17.40 -25.03 17.25
N GLN A 105 16.97 -25.76 16.21
CA GLN A 105 17.83 -26.73 15.53
C GLN A 105 19.08 -26.05 14.96
N LEU A 106 18.92 -24.94 14.24
CA LEU A 106 20.03 -24.13 13.73
C LEU A 106 21.02 -23.76 14.85
N ARG A 107 20.49 -23.32 16.02
CA ARG A 107 21.32 -22.96 17.16
C ARG A 107 22.13 -24.15 17.70
N GLU A 108 21.53 -25.35 17.73
CA GLU A 108 22.25 -26.57 18.15
C GLU A 108 23.33 -26.95 17.15
N GLU A 109 23.04 -26.88 15.85
CA GLU A 109 24.00 -27.14 14.77
C GLU A 109 25.16 -26.15 14.75
N ALA A 110 24.92 -24.90 15.09
CA ALA A 110 25.91 -23.83 15.10
C ALA A 110 27.01 -24.02 16.16
N ASN A 111 26.80 -24.85 17.18
CA ASN A 111 27.83 -25.19 18.16
C ASN A 111 28.89 -26.13 17.61
N PHE A 112 28.65 -26.80 16.49
CA PHE A 112 29.61 -27.69 15.87
C PHE A 112 30.51 -26.94 14.89
N THR A 113 31.78 -27.24 14.90
CA THR A 113 32.76 -26.67 13.94
C THR A 113 32.40 -27.03 12.50
N PRO A 114 32.72 -26.17 11.53
CA PRO A 114 32.51 -26.48 10.11
C PRO A 114 33.29 -27.75 9.70
N ALA A 115 32.74 -28.51 8.76
CA ALA A 115 33.35 -29.76 8.30
C ALA A 115 34.41 -29.53 7.22
N VAL A 116 34.21 -28.56 6.33
CA VAL A 116 35.02 -28.33 5.12
C VAL A 116 35.54 -26.91 5.02
N THR A 117 34.80 -25.97 5.57
CA THR A 117 35.06 -24.52 5.43
C THR A 117 35.69 -23.91 6.68
N ASN A 118 36.13 -22.64 6.61
CA ASN A 118 36.66 -21.94 7.78
C ASN A 118 35.53 -21.40 8.67
N TYR A 119 34.45 -20.96 8.04
CA TYR A 119 33.29 -20.38 8.73
C TYR A 119 32.01 -21.11 8.34
N ARG A 120 31.18 -21.40 9.32
CA ARG A 120 29.78 -21.80 9.11
C ARG A 120 28.93 -20.56 8.91
N VAL A 121 28.25 -20.47 7.76
CA VAL A 121 27.48 -19.28 7.38
C VAL A 121 25.99 -19.61 7.28
N TYR A 122 25.18 -18.89 8.03
CA TYR A 122 23.73 -18.97 7.96
C TYR A 122 23.18 -17.75 7.26
N ILE A 123 22.57 -17.93 6.10
CA ILE A 123 21.89 -16.90 5.32
C ILE A 123 20.38 -17.06 5.58
N ILE A 124 19.77 -16.09 6.26
CA ILE A 124 18.32 -16.07 6.53
C ILE A 124 17.70 -15.00 5.65
N ASP A 125 17.02 -15.42 4.58
CA ASP A 125 16.33 -14.49 3.68
C ASP A 125 14.91 -14.21 4.17
N GLU A 126 14.38 -13.05 3.84
CA GLU A 126 13.10 -12.50 4.29
C GLU A 126 12.89 -12.66 5.81
N THR A 127 13.93 -12.32 6.57
CA THR A 127 14.01 -12.51 8.04
C THR A 127 12.81 -11.94 8.79
N HIS A 128 12.15 -10.90 8.27
CA HIS A 128 10.96 -10.31 8.87
C HIS A 128 9.76 -11.27 8.97
N MET A 129 9.81 -12.41 8.29
CA MET A 129 8.78 -13.45 8.35
C MET A 129 8.95 -14.40 9.55
N LEU A 130 10.06 -14.33 10.27
CA LEU A 130 10.28 -15.15 11.47
C LEU A 130 9.26 -14.81 12.57
N SER A 131 8.79 -15.84 13.27
CA SER A 131 7.94 -15.66 14.45
C SER A 131 8.72 -14.98 15.59
N THR A 132 7.99 -14.35 16.52
CA THR A 132 8.59 -13.73 17.73
C THR A 132 9.39 -14.75 18.53
N GLY A 133 8.93 -16.00 18.62
CA GLY A 133 9.65 -17.08 19.27
C GLY A 133 10.96 -17.45 18.57
N ALA A 134 10.96 -17.42 17.21
CA ALA A 134 12.16 -17.66 16.40
C ALA A 134 13.19 -16.54 16.58
N PHE A 135 12.78 -15.28 16.60
CA PHE A 135 13.67 -14.16 16.91
C PHE A 135 14.32 -14.30 18.29
N ASN A 136 13.54 -14.67 19.32
CA ASN A 136 14.07 -14.90 20.67
C ASN A 136 15.06 -16.08 20.73
N ALA A 137 14.86 -17.11 19.92
CA ALA A 137 15.82 -18.21 19.80
C ALA A 137 17.12 -17.78 19.12
N LEU A 138 17.00 -16.94 18.06
CA LEU A 138 18.14 -16.40 17.31
C LEU A 138 18.98 -15.44 18.16
N LEU A 139 18.33 -14.58 18.98
CA LEU A 139 19.02 -13.66 19.88
C LEU A 139 20.03 -14.35 20.77
N LYS A 140 19.69 -15.53 21.33
CA LYS A 140 20.57 -16.25 22.27
C LYS A 140 21.93 -16.64 21.67
N ILE A 141 21.97 -16.96 20.38
CA ILE A 141 23.23 -17.29 19.71
C ILE A 141 23.95 -16.05 19.17
N MET A 142 23.19 -14.98 18.87
CA MET A 142 23.80 -13.72 18.41
C MET A 142 24.41 -12.91 19.56
N GLU A 143 24.06 -13.19 20.82
CA GLU A 143 24.67 -12.58 22.02
C GLU A 143 26.05 -13.15 22.30
N GLU A 144 26.20 -14.46 22.17
CA GLU A 144 27.46 -15.17 22.37
C GLU A 144 27.72 -16.09 21.16
N PRO A 145 28.04 -15.52 19.98
CA PRO A 145 28.25 -16.30 18.77
C PRO A 145 29.54 -17.08 18.84
N PRO A 146 29.56 -18.37 18.41
CA PRO A 146 30.79 -19.09 18.22
C PRO A 146 31.71 -18.40 17.20
N GLU A 147 33.01 -18.37 17.40
CA GLU A 147 33.97 -17.66 16.55
C GLU A 147 33.95 -18.08 15.07
N HIS A 148 33.49 -19.28 14.80
CA HIS A 148 33.40 -19.87 13.46
C HIS A 148 32.03 -19.66 12.79
N VAL A 149 31.11 -18.90 13.39
CA VAL A 149 29.74 -18.72 12.87
C VAL A 149 29.51 -17.30 12.39
N ILE A 150 28.93 -17.16 11.20
CA ILE A 150 28.52 -15.88 10.62
C ILE A 150 27.04 -15.94 10.27
N PHE A 151 26.28 -14.97 10.75
CA PHE A 151 24.88 -14.77 10.38
C PHE A 151 24.74 -13.67 9.34
N ILE A 152 23.97 -13.94 8.28
CA ILE A 152 23.63 -12.93 7.27
C ILE A 152 22.11 -12.91 7.15
N LEU A 153 21.50 -11.85 7.69
CA LEU A 153 20.07 -11.63 7.68
C LEU A 153 19.72 -10.72 6.52
N ALA A 154 18.75 -11.10 5.69
CA ALA A 154 18.25 -10.26 4.60
C ALA A 154 16.76 -9.96 4.79
N THR A 155 16.33 -8.71 4.59
CA THR A 155 14.94 -8.31 4.76
C THR A 155 14.54 -7.19 3.81
N THR A 156 13.28 -7.22 3.39
CA THR A 156 12.64 -6.10 2.70
C THR A 156 11.96 -5.13 3.68
N GLU A 157 11.66 -5.56 4.91
CA GLU A 157 10.89 -4.81 5.90
C GLU A 157 11.63 -4.69 7.23
N VAL A 158 12.58 -3.75 7.30
CA VAL A 158 13.42 -3.55 8.49
C VAL A 158 12.61 -3.17 9.74
N HIS A 159 11.47 -2.49 9.57
CA HIS A 159 10.63 -2.06 10.69
C HIS A 159 9.98 -3.22 11.46
N LYS A 160 9.90 -4.41 10.86
CA LYS A 160 9.41 -5.63 11.52
C LYS A 160 10.51 -6.38 12.29
N ILE A 161 11.79 -6.01 12.14
CA ILE A 161 12.90 -6.65 12.85
C ILE A 161 13.01 -6.06 14.26
N PRO A 162 13.07 -6.89 15.32
CA PRO A 162 13.23 -6.39 16.67
C PRO A 162 14.51 -5.56 16.87
N ALA A 163 14.42 -4.48 17.65
CA ALA A 163 15.56 -3.59 17.93
C ALA A 163 16.73 -4.34 18.58
N THR A 164 16.47 -5.41 19.33
CA THR A 164 17.47 -6.28 19.94
C THR A 164 18.34 -7.03 18.93
N ILE A 165 17.77 -7.42 17.77
CA ILE A 165 18.52 -7.97 16.63
C ILE A 165 19.30 -6.88 15.92
N LEU A 166 18.63 -5.74 15.64
CA LEU A 166 19.25 -4.60 14.94
C LEU A 166 20.52 -4.12 15.62
N SER A 167 20.55 -4.10 16.96
CA SER A 167 21.70 -3.62 17.75
C SER A 167 22.92 -4.56 17.72
N ARG A 168 22.76 -5.79 17.24
CA ARG A 168 23.82 -6.83 17.18
C ARG A 168 24.32 -7.12 15.77
N CYS A 169 23.67 -6.49 14.76
CA CYS A 169 24.04 -6.68 13.37
C CYS A 169 24.74 -5.45 12.80
N GLN A 170 25.72 -5.68 11.96
CA GLN A 170 26.23 -4.66 11.06
C GLN A 170 25.23 -4.46 9.91
N ARG A 171 24.62 -3.27 9.84
CA ARG A 171 23.55 -2.99 8.90
C ARG A 171 24.06 -2.38 7.60
N PHE A 172 23.55 -2.90 6.48
CA PHE A 172 23.81 -2.42 5.13
C PHE A 172 22.48 -2.15 4.40
N ASP A 173 22.29 -0.92 3.98
CA ASP A 173 21.05 -0.48 3.32
C ASP A 173 21.21 -0.49 1.80
N PHE A 174 20.65 -1.49 1.14
CA PHE A 174 20.64 -1.63 -0.32
C PHE A 174 19.68 -0.61 -0.94
N LYS A 175 20.21 0.26 -1.76
CA LYS A 175 19.42 1.28 -2.46
C LYS A 175 18.74 0.70 -3.70
N ARG A 176 17.65 1.34 -4.13
CA ARG A 176 17.08 1.07 -5.44
C ARG A 176 18.10 1.43 -6.52
N ILE A 177 18.27 0.55 -7.49
CA ILE A 177 19.18 0.76 -8.61
C ILE A 177 18.52 1.76 -9.56
N SER A 178 19.28 2.74 -10.07
CA SER A 178 18.71 3.71 -11.00
C SER A 178 18.28 3.06 -12.31
N PRO A 179 17.19 3.53 -12.95
CA PRO A 179 16.71 2.96 -14.22
C PRO A 179 17.77 2.94 -15.32
N GLN A 180 18.63 3.94 -15.35
CA GLN A 180 19.71 4.05 -16.33
C GLN A 180 20.76 2.94 -16.16
N VAL A 181 21.13 2.66 -14.89
CA VAL A 181 22.10 1.60 -14.56
C VAL A 181 21.50 0.23 -14.87
N ILE A 182 20.20 0.04 -14.60
CA ILE A 182 19.50 -1.20 -14.97
C ILE A 182 19.47 -1.36 -16.49
N ALA A 183 19.11 -0.32 -17.24
CA ALA A 183 19.06 -0.34 -18.70
C ALA A 183 20.43 -0.71 -19.31
N GLN A 184 21.52 -0.12 -18.78
CA GLN A 184 22.87 -0.45 -19.21
C GLN A 184 23.18 -1.93 -18.98
N ARG A 185 22.83 -2.48 -17.80
CA ARG A 185 23.05 -3.90 -17.50
C ARG A 185 22.20 -4.83 -18.37
N VAL A 186 20.96 -4.43 -18.69
CA VAL A 186 20.09 -5.15 -19.63
C VAL A 186 20.75 -5.22 -21.01
N ILE A 187 21.30 -4.11 -21.52
CA ILE A 187 22.01 -4.07 -22.82
C ILE A 187 23.23 -5.00 -22.80
N GLU A 188 24.04 -4.98 -21.72
CA GLU A 188 25.19 -5.89 -21.58
C GLU A 188 24.77 -7.36 -21.62
N VAL A 189 23.67 -7.72 -20.94
CA VAL A 189 23.13 -9.08 -20.94
C VAL A 189 22.64 -9.45 -22.34
N CYS A 190 21.93 -8.56 -23.02
CA CYS A 190 21.45 -8.78 -24.39
C CYS A 190 22.63 -9.01 -25.37
N GLN A 191 23.72 -8.23 -25.25
CA GLN A 191 24.92 -8.43 -26.07
C GLN A 191 25.56 -9.82 -25.85
N ARG A 192 25.61 -10.30 -24.59
CA ARG A 192 26.17 -11.63 -24.26
C ARG A 192 25.27 -12.78 -24.73
N GLU A 193 23.96 -12.58 -24.79
CA GLU A 193 22.98 -13.58 -25.23
C GLU A 193 22.65 -13.49 -26.72
N ASN A 194 23.25 -12.54 -27.47
CA ASN A 194 22.93 -12.23 -28.86
C ASN A 194 21.44 -11.89 -29.08
N ILE A 195 20.86 -11.16 -28.15
CA ILE A 195 19.50 -10.64 -28.19
C ILE A 195 19.56 -9.22 -28.74
N ASP A 196 18.81 -8.90 -29.77
CA ASP A 196 18.70 -7.54 -30.30
C ASP A 196 17.64 -6.76 -29.47
N ILE A 197 18.03 -5.62 -28.91
CA ILE A 197 17.15 -4.74 -28.10
C ILE A 197 17.33 -3.29 -28.49
N GLN A 198 16.23 -2.56 -28.64
CA GLN A 198 16.26 -1.12 -28.84
C GLN A 198 16.57 -0.40 -27.52
N LEU A 199 17.40 0.65 -27.57
CA LEU A 199 17.73 1.45 -26.38
C LEU A 199 16.49 1.95 -25.61
N PRO A 200 15.43 2.50 -26.25
CA PRO A 200 14.22 2.90 -25.55
C PRO A 200 13.49 1.73 -24.85
N ALA A 201 13.59 0.51 -25.41
CA ALA A 201 13.02 -0.70 -24.78
C ALA A 201 13.80 -1.09 -23.51
N ALA A 202 15.14 -1.04 -23.54
CA ALA A 202 15.97 -1.27 -22.36
C ALA A 202 15.71 -0.24 -21.26
N GLU A 203 15.57 1.04 -21.61
CA GLU A 203 15.19 2.10 -20.67
C GLU A 203 13.81 1.88 -20.07
N LEU A 204 12.85 1.40 -20.85
CA LEU A 204 11.51 1.06 -20.36
C LEU A 204 11.59 -0.09 -19.36
N ILE A 205 12.32 -1.17 -19.66
CA ILE A 205 12.57 -2.27 -18.70
C ILE A 205 13.19 -1.72 -17.41
N GLY A 206 14.18 -0.83 -17.50
CA GLY A 206 14.82 -0.20 -16.35
C GLY A 206 13.84 0.58 -15.47
N ARG A 207 12.90 1.29 -16.08
CA ARG A 207 11.84 2.01 -15.35
C ARG A 207 10.84 1.07 -14.68
N LEU A 208 10.39 0.04 -15.41
CA LEU A 208 9.39 -0.92 -14.92
C LEU A 208 9.91 -1.81 -13.79
N ALA A 209 11.22 -2.03 -13.74
CA ALA A 209 11.85 -2.82 -12.69
C ALA A 209 11.89 -2.14 -11.31
N GLU A 210 11.49 -0.87 -11.20
CA GLU A 210 11.40 -0.10 -9.94
C GLU A 210 12.65 -0.20 -9.03
N GLY A 211 13.81 -0.38 -9.64
CA GLY A 211 15.10 -0.50 -8.96
C GLY A 211 15.52 -1.92 -8.61
N GLY A 212 14.79 -2.95 -9.06
CA GLY A 212 15.09 -4.37 -8.88
C GLY A 212 15.73 -5.01 -10.11
N MET A 213 17.01 -5.37 -10.08
CA MET A 213 17.68 -6.04 -11.20
C MET A 213 17.05 -7.40 -11.54
N ARG A 214 16.57 -8.15 -10.54
CA ARG A 214 15.91 -9.44 -10.75
C ARG A 214 14.65 -9.30 -11.59
N ASP A 215 13.84 -8.26 -11.31
CA ASP A 215 12.59 -8.02 -12.00
C ASP A 215 12.85 -7.53 -13.43
N ALA A 216 13.90 -6.71 -13.64
CA ALA A 216 14.36 -6.31 -14.96
C ALA A 216 14.77 -7.50 -15.83
N LEU A 217 15.60 -8.40 -15.30
CA LEU A 217 16.05 -9.59 -16.04
C LEU A 217 14.92 -10.60 -16.25
N SER A 218 13.95 -10.68 -15.34
CA SER A 218 12.76 -11.52 -15.52
C SER A 218 11.87 -11.00 -16.64
N LEU A 219 11.68 -9.67 -16.72
CA LEU A 219 10.92 -9.05 -17.80
C LEU A 219 11.64 -9.20 -19.15
N LEU A 220 12.97 -9.01 -19.17
CA LEU A 220 13.79 -9.25 -20.36
C LEU A 220 13.64 -10.68 -20.87
N ASP A 221 13.63 -11.65 -19.97
CA ASP A 221 13.46 -13.07 -20.26
C ASP A 221 12.14 -13.37 -20.97
N VAL A 222 11.06 -12.79 -20.47
CA VAL A 222 9.73 -12.89 -21.11
C VAL A 222 9.74 -12.26 -22.51
N CYS A 223 10.34 -11.07 -22.66
CA CYS A 223 10.41 -10.37 -23.94
C CYS A 223 11.24 -11.14 -24.98
N SER A 224 12.35 -11.76 -24.55
CA SER A 224 13.26 -12.50 -25.45
C SER A 224 12.66 -13.76 -26.04
N SER A 225 11.60 -14.31 -25.41
CA SER A 225 10.91 -15.51 -25.89
C SER A 225 10.01 -15.27 -27.10
N SER A 226 9.71 -14.00 -27.45
CA SER A 226 8.61 -13.66 -28.37
C SER A 226 9.04 -13.16 -29.76
N SER A 227 10.32 -12.74 -29.98
CA SER A 227 10.73 -12.14 -31.25
C SER A 227 12.24 -11.96 -31.43
N GLU A 228 12.65 -11.68 -32.68
CA GLU A 228 14.05 -11.46 -33.06
C GLU A 228 14.61 -10.13 -32.51
N GLN A 229 13.77 -9.08 -32.38
CA GLN A 229 14.18 -7.77 -31.85
C GLN A 229 13.20 -7.28 -30.78
N ILE A 230 13.72 -6.90 -29.63
CA ILE A 230 12.91 -6.38 -28.53
C ILE A 230 12.62 -4.89 -28.73
N THR A 231 11.36 -4.56 -29.01
CA THR A 231 10.85 -3.20 -29.19
C THR A 231 10.12 -2.70 -27.94
N VAL A 232 9.90 -1.39 -27.85
CA VAL A 232 9.12 -0.75 -26.77
C VAL A 232 7.73 -1.36 -26.64
N GLU A 233 7.08 -1.63 -27.79
CA GLU A 233 5.72 -2.17 -27.85
C GLU A 233 5.63 -3.58 -27.26
N GLN A 234 6.61 -4.42 -27.56
CA GLN A 234 6.70 -5.76 -26.96
C GLN A 234 6.94 -5.74 -25.47
N VAL A 235 7.80 -4.84 -24.98
CA VAL A 235 8.01 -4.65 -23.55
C VAL A 235 6.71 -4.24 -22.86
N ARG A 236 5.95 -3.32 -23.45
CA ARG A 236 4.63 -2.90 -22.95
C ARG A 236 3.67 -4.08 -22.89
N GLN A 237 3.54 -4.83 -23.97
CA GLN A 237 2.67 -6.00 -24.06
C GLN A 237 3.09 -7.08 -23.04
N SER A 238 4.37 -7.43 -22.98
CA SER A 238 4.89 -8.44 -22.05
C SER A 238 4.73 -8.04 -20.57
N ALA A 239 4.81 -6.74 -20.29
CA ALA A 239 4.57 -6.20 -18.95
C ALA A 239 3.08 -6.11 -18.59
N GLY A 240 2.16 -6.33 -19.55
CA GLY A 240 0.71 -6.16 -19.36
C GLY A 240 0.32 -4.72 -19.10
N LEU A 241 1.03 -3.78 -19.75
CA LEU A 241 0.75 -2.35 -19.60
C LEU A 241 -0.39 -1.94 -20.54
N ALA A 242 -1.27 -1.09 -20.04
CA ALA A 242 -2.24 -0.40 -20.88
C ALA A 242 -1.52 0.48 -21.90
N VAL A 243 -2.10 0.61 -23.08
CA VAL A 243 -1.59 1.55 -24.08
C VAL A 243 -1.77 2.96 -23.51
N SER A 244 -0.75 3.83 -23.66
CA SER A 244 -0.79 5.20 -23.15
C SER A 244 -2.06 5.94 -23.60
N ASP A 245 -2.47 5.75 -24.84
CA ASP A 245 -3.65 6.36 -25.43
C ASP A 245 -4.94 6.02 -24.67
N SER A 246 -5.05 4.80 -24.13
CA SER A 246 -6.19 4.37 -23.32
C SER A 246 -6.27 5.10 -22.00
N LEU A 247 -5.14 5.41 -21.35
CA LEU A 247 -5.12 6.18 -20.11
C LEU A 247 -5.57 7.63 -20.34
N PHE A 248 -5.14 8.24 -21.45
CA PHE A 248 -5.61 9.55 -21.87
C PHE A 248 -7.09 9.53 -22.23
N ALA A 249 -7.55 8.51 -22.96
CA ALA A 249 -8.96 8.35 -23.33
C ALA A 249 -9.86 8.24 -22.09
N ILE A 250 -9.47 7.43 -21.09
CA ILE A 250 -10.19 7.34 -19.83
C ILE A 250 -10.20 8.70 -19.12
N GLY A 251 -9.06 9.39 -19.02
CA GLY A 251 -8.98 10.70 -18.41
C GLY A 251 -9.90 11.72 -19.09
N ASP A 252 -9.93 11.74 -20.42
CA ASP A 252 -10.79 12.64 -21.19
C ASP A 252 -12.29 12.29 -21.03
N ALA A 253 -12.66 11.01 -21.03
CA ALA A 253 -14.02 10.55 -20.83
C ALA A 253 -14.51 10.83 -19.39
N VAL A 254 -13.65 10.69 -18.38
CA VAL A 254 -13.95 11.09 -16.99
C VAL A 254 -14.22 12.60 -16.91
N LEU A 255 -13.41 13.41 -17.58
CA LEU A 255 -13.59 14.86 -17.61
C LEU A 255 -14.90 15.26 -18.31
N ALA A 256 -15.24 14.56 -19.41
CA ALA A 256 -16.47 14.75 -20.16
C ALA A 256 -17.73 14.19 -19.46
N GLN A 257 -17.56 13.44 -18.38
CA GLN A 257 -18.63 12.70 -17.67
C GLN A 257 -19.33 11.65 -18.55
N ASP A 258 -18.59 11.05 -19.48
CA ASP A 258 -19.10 10.03 -20.39
C ASP A 258 -18.85 8.63 -19.82
N ILE A 259 -19.80 8.13 -19.00
CA ILE A 259 -19.72 6.79 -18.40
C ILE A 259 -19.65 5.68 -19.46
N PRO A 260 -20.49 5.69 -20.54
CA PRO A 260 -20.39 4.71 -21.60
C PRO A 260 -19.00 4.62 -22.23
N ALA A 261 -18.37 5.76 -22.56
CA ALA A 261 -17.03 5.79 -23.16
C ALA A 261 -15.97 5.19 -22.24
N VAL A 262 -16.02 5.48 -20.93
CA VAL A 262 -15.09 4.91 -19.95
C VAL A 262 -15.24 3.39 -19.86
N LEU A 263 -16.47 2.89 -19.76
CA LEU A 263 -16.73 1.45 -19.66
C LEU A 263 -16.34 0.71 -20.95
N GLN A 264 -16.55 1.30 -22.13
CA GLN A 264 -16.09 0.73 -23.41
C GLN A 264 -14.56 0.61 -23.46
N GLU A 265 -13.83 1.59 -22.93
CA GLU A 265 -12.38 1.52 -22.91
C GLU A 265 -11.88 0.44 -21.93
N ILE A 266 -12.56 0.24 -20.79
CA ILE A 266 -12.27 -0.87 -19.88
C ILE A 266 -12.54 -2.22 -20.55
N ASP A 267 -13.65 -2.36 -21.26
CA ASP A 267 -13.97 -3.59 -22.02
C ASP A 267 -12.92 -3.88 -23.10
N ARG A 268 -12.46 -2.85 -23.82
CA ARG A 268 -11.37 -2.97 -24.79
C ARG A 268 -10.07 -3.46 -24.16
N MET A 269 -9.72 -2.94 -22.98
CA MET A 269 -8.54 -3.38 -22.25
C MET A 269 -8.70 -4.82 -21.74
N PHE A 270 -9.88 -5.20 -21.30
CA PHE A 270 -10.18 -6.58 -20.90
C PHE A 270 -9.98 -7.55 -22.07
N ALA A 271 -10.48 -7.21 -23.25
CA ALA A 271 -10.29 -8.01 -24.46
C ALA A 271 -8.80 -8.19 -24.83
N ASN A 272 -7.96 -7.21 -24.47
CA ASN A 272 -6.50 -7.25 -24.67
C ASN A 272 -5.74 -7.88 -23.48
N SER A 273 -6.43 -8.57 -22.57
CA SER A 273 -5.84 -9.26 -21.40
C SER A 273 -5.00 -8.36 -20.49
N VAL A 274 -5.38 -7.09 -20.35
CA VAL A 274 -4.73 -6.16 -19.42
C VAL A 274 -5.12 -6.53 -17.97
N ASP A 275 -4.13 -6.55 -17.08
CA ASP A 275 -4.33 -6.76 -15.65
C ASP A 275 -4.93 -5.50 -15.02
N PHE A 276 -6.11 -5.62 -14.39
CA PHE A 276 -6.83 -4.48 -13.81
C PHE A 276 -6.15 -3.86 -12.59
N GLU A 277 -5.41 -4.64 -11.80
CA GLU A 277 -4.63 -4.10 -10.69
C GLU A 277 -3.49 -3.22 -11.22
N LYS A 278 -2.75 -3.71 -12.22
CA LYS A 278 -1.72 -2.92 -12.90
C LYS A 278 -2.32 -1.70 -13.60
N MET A 279 -3.49 -1.83 -14.20
CA MET A 279 -4.19 -0.71 -14.82
C MET A 279 -4.57 0.36 -13.79
N CYS A 280 -5.04 -0.03 -12.62
CA CYS A 280 -5.32 0.90 -11.52
C CYS A 280 -4.05 1.65 -11.09
N VAL A 281 -2.92 0.94 -10.95
CA VAL A 281 -1.60 1.56 -10.65
C VAL A 281 -1.18 2.54 -11.74
N GLN A 282 -1.43 2.21 -13.02
CA GLN A 282 -1.11 3.10 -14.14
C GLN A 282 -2.00 4.34 -14.16
N LEU A 283 -3.30 4.22 -13.86
CA LEU A 283 -4.20 5.36 -13.70
C LEU A 283 -3.75 6.27 -12.55
N ILE A 284 -3.36 5.69 -11.40
CA ILE A 284 -2.77 6.46 -10.29
C ILE A 284 -1.52 7.22 -10.77
N SER A 285 -0.63 6.55 -11.49
CA SER A 285 0.57 7.17 -12.04
C SER A 285 0.24 8.28 -13.04
N HIS A 286 -0.77 8.09 -13.89
CA HIS A 286 -1.26 9.07 -14.84
C HIS A 286 -1.80 10.32 -14.15
N TYR A 287 -2.73 10.16 -13.18
CA TYR A 287 -3.26 11.30 -12.42
C TYR A 287 -2.20 11.98 -11.56
N ARG A 288 -1.21 11.24 -11.03
CA ARG A 288 -0.04 11.84 -10.39
C ARG A 288 0.78 12.68 -11.39
N GLY A 289 0.92 12.20 -12.62
CA GLY A 289 1.54 12.96 -13.71
C GLY A 289 0.80 14.27 -13.99
N LEU A 290 -0.54 14.24 -14.07
CA LEU A 290 -1.39 15.43 -14.22
C LEU A 290 -1.19 16.41 -13.05
N MET A 291 -1.13 15.91 -11.82
CA MET A 291 -0.88 16.71 -10.62
C MET A 291 0.47 17.43 -10.70
N MET A 292 1.53 16.71 -11.04
CA MET A 292 2.87 17.27 -11.15
C MET A 292 2.98 18.27 -12.30
N ALA A 293 2.38 17.97 -13.46
CA ALA A 293 2.33 18.88 -14.60
C ALA A 293 1.60 20.21 -14.27
N LYS A 294 0.64 20.17 -13.36
CA LYS A 294 -0.09 21.35 -12.90
C LYS A 294 0.61 22.11 -11.78
N ALA A 295 1.31 21.42 -10.88
CA ALA A 295 1.94 22.00 -9.69
C ALA A 295 3.34 22.55 -9.95
N LEU A 296 4.08 21.97 -10.90
CA LEU A 296 5.50 22.27 -11.14
C LEU A 296 5.72 22.95 -12.48
N LYS A 297 6.71 23.86 -12.53
CA LYS A 297 7.15 24.48 -13.78
C LYS A 297 7.95 23.51 -14.66
N ASP A 298 8.73 22.61 -14.03
CA ASP A 298 9.56 21.61 -14.68
C ASP A 298 9.26 20.20 -14.13
N PRO A 299 8.17 19.55 -14.58
CA PRO A 299 7.71 18.27 -14.04
C PRO A 299 8.61 17.09 -14.45
N GLU A 300 9.47 17.23 -15.44
CA GLU A 300 10.31 16.15 -16.00
C GLU A 300 11.23 15.47 -14.97
N ASN A 301 11.75 16.24 -14.03
CA ASN A 301 12.67 15.75 -13.01
C ASN A 301 11.98 14.90 -11.94
N PHE A 302 10.64 14.92 -11.85
CA PHE A 302 9.88 14.29 -10.77
C PHE A 302 9.02 13.10 -11.21
N VAL A 303 8.76 12.96 -12.51
CA VAL A 303 7.94 11.87 -13.06
C VAL A 303 8.72 11.14 -14.15
N PRO A 304 9.30 9.96 -13.84
CA PRO A 304 9.98 9.15 -14.83
C PRO A 304 9.02 8.74 -15.96
N GLY A 305 9.39 8.98 -17.22
CA GLY A 305 8.58 8.61 -18.38
C GLY A 305 7.69 9.72 -18.94
N LEU A 306 7.64 10.91 -18.32
CA LEU A 306 6.85 12.05 -18.79
C LEU A 306 7.35 12.63 -20.14
N SER A 307 8.58 12.35 -20.51
CA SER A 307 9.23 12.97 -21.67
C SER A 307 8.61 12.61 -23.03
N GLN A 308 7.92 11.47 -23.14
CA GLN A 308 7.29 11.04 -24.41
C GLN A 308 5.89 11.63 -24.62
N ASP A 309 5.12 11.88 -23.52
CA ASP A 309 3.72 12.34 -23.58
C ASP A 309 3.51 13.69 -22.88
N LYS A 310 4.59 14.48 -22.68
CA LYS A 310 4.57 15.74 -21.90
C LYS A 310 3.52 16.74 -22.40
N GLU A 311 3.45 16.94 -23.70
CA GLU A 311 2.51 17.92 -24.28
C GLU A 311 1.06 17.46 -24.07
N ALA A 312 0.77 16.17 -24.33
CA ALA A 312 -0.55 15.59 -24.12
C ALA A 312 -0.96 15.66 -22.65
N LEU A 313 -0.04 15.33 -21.75
CA LEU A 313 -0.29 15.36 -20.30
C LEU A 313 -0.51 16.79 -19.79
N THR A 314 0.29 17.75 -20.24
CA THR A 314 0.13 19.17 -19.88
C THR A 314 -1.19 19.73 -20.40
N LYS A 315 -1.56 19.36 -21.63
CA LYS A 315 -2.84 19.73 -22.23
C LYS A 315 -4.03 19.16 -21.45
N GLN A 316 -3.96 17.88 -21.07
CA GLN A 316 -5.00 17.27 -20.26
C GLN A 316 -5.05 17.85 -18.84
N ALA A 317 -3.90 18.08 -18.19
CA ALA A 317 -3.78 18.68 -16.87
C ALA A 317 -4.39 20.09 -16.79
N SER A 318 -4.28 20.89 -17.86
CA SER A 318 -4.87 22.23 -17.91
C SER A 318 -6.40 22.21 -17.80
N ARG A 319 -7.05 21.13 -18.25
CA ARG A 319 -8.51 20.95 -18.26
C ARG A 319 -9.07 20.45 -16.93
N TYR A 320 -8.24 19.84 -16.07
CA TYR A 320 -8.61 19.39 -14.75
C TYR A 320 -8.42 20.49 -13.69
N SER A 321 -9.25 20.51 -12.64
CA SER A 321 -8.93 21.24 -11.39
C SER A 321 -7.97 20.42 -10.53
N MET A 322 -7.25 21.06 -9.60
CA MET A 322 -6.41 20.35 -8.65
C MET A 322 -7.25 19.43 -7.74
N GLY A 323 -8.42 19.90 -7.31
CA GLY A 323 -9.35 19.12 -6.48
C GLY A 323 -9.86 17.87 -7.21
N GLN A 324 -10.18 17.97 -8.52
CA GLN A 324 -10.56 16.79 -9.31
C GLN A 324 -9.42 15.76 -9.40
N ILE A 325 -8.18 16.20 -9.58
CA ILE A 325 -7.02 15.30 -9.65
C ILE A 325 -6.80 14.60 -8.31
N LEU A 326 -6.84 15.34 -7.19
CA LEU A 326 -6.69 14.80 -5.85
C LEU A 326 -7.81 13.80 -5.52
N TYR A 327 -9.05 14.15 -5.82
CA TYR A 327 -10.18 13.23 -5.67
C TYR A 327 -9.97 11.94 -6.46
N SER A 328 -9.52 12.05 -7.73
CA SER A 328 -9.25 10.88 -8.56
C SER A 328 -8.17 9.98 -7.95
N LEU A 329 -7.10 10.57 -7.42
CA LEU A 329 -6.03 9.83 -6.75
C LEU A 329 -6.55 9.11 -5.50
N THR A 330 -7.35 9.78 -4.66
CA THR A 330 -7.95 9.17 -3.44
C THR A 330 -8.82 7.97 -3.81
N VAL A 331 -9.75 8.14 -4.77
CA VAL A 331 -10.65 7.05 -5.19
C VAL A 331 -9.88 5.85 -5.75
N LEU A 332 -8.86 6.09 -6.59
CA LEU A 332 -8.07 5.02 -7.19
C LEU A 332 -7.19 4.32 -6.15
N GLN A 333 -6.60 5.02 -5.19
CA GLN A 333 -5.81 4.41 -4.10
C GLN A 333 -6.67 3.53 -3.19
N ASP A 334 -7.87 4.00 -2.83
CA ASP A 334 -8.83 3.19 -2.08
C ASP A 334 -9.26 1.94 -2.86
N THR A 335 -9.43 2.08 -4.16
CA THR A 335 -9.79 0.96 -5.05
C THR A 335 -8.67 -0.05 -5.13
N LEU A 336 -7.43 0.38 -5.30
CA LEU A 336 -6.26 -0.50 -5.31
C LEU A 336 -6.13 -1.29 -3.99
N SER A 337 -6.37 -0.64 -2.85
CA SER A 337 -6.38 -1.30 -1.53
C SER A 337 -7.47 -2.36 -1.39
N ARG A 338 -8.61 -2.19 -2.07
CA ARG A 338 -9.70 -3.18 -2.10
C ARG A 338 -9.40 -4.32 -3.08
N MET A 339 -8.81 -4.03 -4.24
CA MET A 339 -8.42 -5.04 -5.24
C MET A 339 -7.52 -6.13 -4.65
N GLY A 340 -6.57 -5.76 -3.78
CA GLY A 340 -5.72 -6.74 -3.09
C GLY A 340 -6.45 -7.72 -2.15
N LYS A 341 -7.75 -7.47 -1.86
CA LYS A 341 -8.58 -8.29 -0.95
C LYS A 341 -9.73 -9.03 -1.65
N THR A 342 -9.94 -8.80 -2.93
CA THR A 342 -11.05 -9.38 -3.72
C THR A 342 -10.54 -10.06 -4.99
N THR A 343 -11.30 -11.04 -5.46
CA THR A 343 -11.08 -11.67 -6.78
C THR A 343 -11.79 -10.93 -7.92
N GLN A 344 -12.65 -9.95 -7.60
CA GLN A 344 -13.45 -9.20 -8.60
C GLN A 344 -12.82 -7.84 -8.91
N THR A 345 -11.55 -7.86 -9.34
CA THR A 345 -10.77 -6.63 -9.62
C THR A 345 -11.39 -5.76 -10.72
N ARG A 346 -12.04 -6.37 -11.72
CA ARG A 346 -12.76 -5.66 -12.78
C ARG A 346 -13.89 -4.81 -12.22
N THR A 347 -14.76 -5.39 -11.42
CA THR A 347 -15.92 -4.69 -10.83
C THR A 347 -15.48 -3.52 -9.93
N GLU A 348 -14.39 -3.71 -9.16
CA GLU A 348 -13.83 -2.64 -8.33
C GLU A 348 -13.36 -1.46 -9.20
N LEU A 349 -12.70 -1.72 -10.34
CA LEU A 349 -12.27 -0.66 -11.24
C LEU A 349 -13.46 0.04 -11.91
N GLU A 350 -14.44 -0.71 -12.42
CA GLU A 350 -15.66 -0.16 -13.01
C GLU A 350 -16.39 0.75 -12.02
N MET A 351 -16.54 0.34 -10.77
CA MET A 351 -17.12 1.18 -9.70
C MET A 351 -16.30 2.44 -9.44
N ALA A 352 -14.97 2.33 -9.43
CA ALA A 352 -14.10 3.48 -9.25
C ALA A 352 -14.28 4.51 -10.36
N VAL A 353 -14.20 4.08 -11.61
CA VAL A 353 -14.31 5.01 -12.76
C VAL A 353 -15.71 5.63 -12.88
N ILE A 354 -16.78 4.92 -12.48
CA ILE A 354 -18.12 5.50 -12.38
C ILE A 354 -18.15 6.62 -11.33
N ARG A 355 -17.50 6.43 -10.16
CA ARG A 355 -17.38 7.48 -9.14
C ARG A 355 -16.59 8.68 -9.66
N LEU A 356 -15.47 8.44 -10.37
CA LEU A 356 -14.68 9.51 -10.98
C LEU A 356 -15.49 10.31 -12.00
N THR A 357 -16.27 9.61 -12.83
CA THR A 357 -17.08 10.23 -13.89
C THR A 357 -18.27 10.97 -13.33
N ASN A 358 -18.88 10.48 -12.24
CA ASN A 358 -20.02 11.10 -11.58
C ASN A 358 -19.77 11.35 -10.08
N PRO A 359 -19.01 12.38 -9.70
CA PRO A 359 -18.76 12.74 -8.31
C PRO A 359 -20.03 13.11 -7.53
N ALA A 360 -21.15 13.35 -8.23
CA ALA A 360 -22.43 13.65 -7.58
C ALA A 360 -23.01 12.45 -6.81
N SER A 361 -22.63 11.24 -7.18
CA SER A 361 -23.01 10.01 -6.46
C SER A 361 -22.18 9.78 -5.19
N ASP A 362 -21.04 10.46 -5.04
CA ASP A 362 -20.17 10.34 -3.87
C ASP A 362 -20.52 11.40 -2.83
N ARG A 363 -20.90 10.95 -1.63
CA ARG A 363 -21.25 11.79 -0.48
C ARG A 363 -20.05 12.11 0.43
N SER A 364 -18.85 11.69 0.05
CA SER A 364 -17.62 12.01 0.79
C SER A 364 -17.32 13.52 0.73
N LEU A 365 -16.57 14.00 1.71
CA LEU A 365 -16.11 15.39 1.74
C LEU A 365 -15.32 15.75 0.48
N ASP A 366 -14.45 14.83 0.03
CA ASP A 366 -13.63 15.00 -1.16
C ASP A 366 -14.46 15.07 -2.45
N GLY A 367 -15.53 14.28 -2.54
CA GLY A 367 -16.50 14.35 -3.64
C GLY A 367 -17.25 15.69 -3.68
N ILE A 368 -17.61 16.24 -2.52
CA ILE A 368 -18.26 17.55 -2.42
C ILE A 368 -17.30 18.68 -2.82
N LEU A 369 -16.06 18.64 -2.34
CA LEU A 369 -15.02 19.62 -2.70
C LEU A 369 -14.69 19.60 -4.19
N ALA A 370 -14.54 18.42 -4.79
CA ALA A 370 -14.32 18.27 -6.22
C ALA A 370 -15.46 18.86 -7.08
N ARG A 371 -16.70 18.78 -6.59
CA ARG A 371 -17.87 19.41 -7.23
C ARG A 371 -17.82 20.93 -7.11
N LEU A 372 -17.47 21.47 -5.95
CA LEU A 372 -17.32 22.92 -5.74
C LEU A 372 -16.26 23.50 -6.66
N ASP A 373 -15.08 22.91 -6.69
CA ASP A 373 -13.97 23.31 -7.60
C ASP A 373 -14.40 23.33 -9.06
N ARG A 374 -15.19 22.34 -9.47
CA ARG A 374 -15.70 22.27 -10.83
C ARG A 374 -16.66 23.41 -11.14
N LEU A 375 -17.61 23.69 -10.23
CA LEU A 375 -18.55 24.80 -10.39
C LEU A 375 -17.82 26.14 -10.45
N GLU A 376 -16.79 26.33 -9.63
CA GLU A 376 -15.94 27.54 -9.69
C GLU A 376 -15.21 27.67 -11.03
N MET A 377 -14.67 26.57 -11.58
CA MET A 377 -14.04 26.60 -12.90
C MET A 377 -15.05 26.96 -14.01
N GLN A 378 -16.25 26.40 -13.96
CA GLN A 378 -17.33 26.71 -14.92
C GLN A 378 -17.76 28.17 -14.83
N LEU A 379 -17.90 28.71 -13.63
CA LEU A 379 -18.21 30.14 -13.42
C LEU A 379 -17.10 31.04 -13.95
N LYS A 380 -15.84 30.72 -13.65
CA LYS A 380 -14.67 31.50 -14.16
C LYS A 380 -14.60 31.47 -15.69
N SER A 381 -14.86 30.32 -16.32
CA SER A 381 -14.87 30.19 -17.79
C SER A 381 -16.10 30.87 -18.42
N GLY A 382 -17.28 30.78 -17.77
CA GLY A 382 -18.49 31.46 -18.19
C GLY A 382 -18.38 33.00 -18.09
N LEU A 383 -17.80 33.52 -17.02
CA LEU A 383 -17.50 34.93 -16.85
C LEU A 383 -16.48 35.45 -17.88
N ALA A 384 -15.45 34.65 -18.20
CA ALA A 384 -14.49 34.99 -19.25
C ALA A 384 -15.16 35.03 -20.63
N ALA A 385 -16.03 34.07 -20.96
CA ALA A 385 -16.79 34.07 -22.21
C ALA A 385 -17.76 35.27 -22.31
N ALA A 386 -18.43 35.64 -21.21
CA ALA A 386 -19.30 36.81 -21.14
C ALA A 386 -18.49 38.12 -21.28
N ALA A 387 -17.28 38.19 -20.70
CA ALA A 387 -16.39 39.36 -20.85
C ALA A 387 -15.88 39.53 -22.28
N VAL A 388 -15.59 38.45 -22.98
CA VAL A 388 -15.17 38.47 -24.40
C VAL A 388 -16.35 38.81 -25.30
N ALA A 389 -17.55 38.37 -25.00
CA ALA A 389 -18.78 38.74 -25.74
C ALA A 389 -19.18 40.22 -25.54
N SER A 390 -18.83 40.83 -24.40
CA SER A 390 -19.09 42.24 -24.13
C SER A 390 -18.00 43.21 -24.67
N ALA A 391 -16.88 42.69 -25.14
CA ALA A 391 -15.76 43.48 -25.66
C ALA A 391 -15.78 43.70 -27.18
N ASN A 392 -16.88 43.35 -27.88
CA ASN A 392 -16.97 43.57 -29.32
C ASN A 392 -18.18 44.49 -29.65
N PRO A 393 -18.05 45.84 -29.58
CA PRO A 393 -19.04 46.77 -30.11
C PRO A 393 -18.58 47.25 -31.48
N ALA A 394 -19.15 46.73 -32.56
CA ALA A 394 -19.36 47.49 -33.81
C ALA A 394 -19.80 46.57 -34.97
N ALA A 395 -21.09 46.64 -35.30
CA ALA A 395 -21.48 47.09 -36.63
C ALA A 395 -23.01 47.09 -36.75
N VAL A 396 -23.46 48.31 -36.93
CA VAL A 396 -24.77 48.79 -37.28
C VAL A 396 -25.27 48.20 -38.59
N SER A 397 -26.51 47.74 -38.65
CA SER A 397 -27.52 48.19 -39.64
C SER A 397 -28.82 47.38 -39.51
N ALA A 398 -29.89 48.10 -39.22
CA ALA A 398 -31.25 47.77 -39.52
C ALA A 398 -31.57 48.27 -40.97
N PRO A 399 -32.79 48.12 -41.57
CA PRO A 399 -34.09 47.63 -41.06
C PRO A 399 -34.92 46.80 -42.08
N ALA A 400 -36.07 46.32 -41.72
CA ALA A 400 -37.40 46.34 -42.37
C ALA A 400 -38.20 45.08 -42.00
N ALA A 401 -39.20 45.25 -41.22
CA ALA A 401 -40.64 45.40 -41.42
C ALA A 401 -41.34 44.23 -42.17
N SER A 402 -42.25 43.58 -41.50
CA SER A 402 -43.71 43.58 -41.70
C SER A 402 -44.36 42.35 -41.03
N ASN A 403 -45.28 42.64 -40.12
CA ASN A 403 -46.72 42.43 -40.20
C ASN A 403 -47.25 40.99 -40.19
N GLN A 404 -48.04 40.66 -39.25
CA GLN A 404 -49.45 40.66 -38.95
C GLN A 404 -49.91 39.42 -38.23
N GLN A 405 -50.60 39.69 -37.14
CA GLN A 405 -51.97 39.32 -36.75
C GLN A 405 -52.21 37.89 -36.28
N ALA A 406 -52.97 37.55 -35.27
CA ALA A 406 -53.82 38.20 -34.25
C ALA A 406 -54.33 37.10 -33.28
N VAL A 407 -54.32 37.33 -32.04
CA VAL A 407 -55.27 37.15 -30.93
C VAL A 407 -56.61 36.39 -31.27
N PRO A 408 -57.44 35.83 -30.30
CA PRO A 408 -57.29 35.57 -28.86
C PRO A 408 -57.96 34.26 -28.36
N ALA A 409 -57.82 33.91 -27.11
CA ALA A 409 -58.92 33.73 -26.15
C ALA A 409 -58.47 33.04 -24.83
N GLN A 410 -58.68 33.77 -23.77
CA GLN A 410 -58.90 33.30 -22.39
C GLN A 410 -60.30 32.73 -22.25
N PRO A 411 -60.87 32.33 -21.05
CA PRO A 411 -60.29 32.19 -19.71
C PRO A 411 -60.76 30.92 -18.96
N THR A 412 -60.29 30.61 -17.79
CA THR A 412 -61.05 30.58 -16.52
C THR A 412 -60.20 30.08 -15.33
N ALA A 413 -60.16 30.96 -14.33
CA ALA A 413 -59.99 30.61 -12.92
C ALA A 413 -61.44 30.51 -12.32
N PRO A 414 -61.71 30.22 -11.03
CA PRO A 414 -60.89 30.34 -9.82
C PRO A 414 -61.11 29.20 -8.80
N VAL A 415 -60.47 29.16 -7.65
CA VAL A 415 -61.04 29.42 -6.31
C VAL A 415 -59.98 29.23 -5.22
N GLN A 416 -59.75 30.31 -4.45
CA GLN A 416 -59.25 30.26 -3.07
C GLN A 416 -60.39 30.13 -2.09
N PRO A 417 -60.23 29.80 -0.81
CA PRO A 417 -59.97 30.80 0.22
C PRO A 417 -58.97 30.40 1.31
N THR A 418 -58.15 31.37 1.75
CA THR A 418 -58.04 32.11 2.99
C THR A 418 -58.19 31.31 4.30
N VAL A 419 -57.35 31.47 5.29
CA VAL A 419 -57.23 32.61 6.23
C VAL A 419 -55.93 32.44 7.12
N SER A 420 -55.25 33.58 7.32
CA SER A 420 -54.66 34.26 8.46
C SER A 420 -53.38 33.77 9.12
N ALA A 421 -52.35 34.55 8.93
CA ALA A 421 -51.49 35.33 9.83
C ALA A 421 -51.31 34.86 11.28
N ASP A 422 -50.07 34.65 11.69
CA ASP A 422 -49.36 35.60 12.55
C ASP A 422 -47.88 35.26 12.75
N SER A 423 -47.05 36.31 12.72
CA SER A 423 -45.81 36.62 13.43
C SER A 423 -44.63 35.67 13.44
N ALA A 424 -43.63 36.08 12.65
CA ALA A 424 -42.20 36.22 12.98
C ALA A 424 -41.65 35.52 14.22
N VAL A 425 -40.63 34.70 13.99
CA VAL A 425 -39.29 34.76 14.59
C VAL A 425 -38.39 33.80 13.83
N SER A 426 -37.31 34.31 13.27
CA SER A 426 -36.19 33.55 12.70
C SER A 426 -35.46 32.80 13.79
N VAL A 427 -35.44 31.47 13.69
CA VAL A 427 -34.52 30.63 14.43
C VAL A 427 -33.94 29.60 13.46
N ASP A 428 -32.62 29.57 13.37
CA ASP A 428 -31.83 28.56 12.63
C ASP A 428 -32.30 27.14 12.97
N PRO A 429 -32.26 26.19 12.00
CA PRO A 429 -32.58 24.80 12.28
C PRO A 429 -31.52 24.17 13.18
N PRO A 430 -31.92 23.45 14.24
CA PRO A 430 -30.95 22.79 15.11
C PRO A 430 -30.26 21.63 14.39
N VAL A 431 -28.93 21.58 14.55
CA VAL A 431 -28.10 20.43 14.29
C VAL A 431 -28.74 19.21 14.97
N PRO A 432 -28.91 18.04 14.30
CA PRO A 432 -29.42 16.85 14.96
C PRO A 432 -28.43 16.39 16.01
N THR A 433 -28.70 16.67 17.26
CA THR A 433 -28.04 16.05 18.42
C THR A 433 -28.38 14.56 18.39
N VAL A 434 -27.41 13.74 18.04
CA VAL A 434 -27.49 12.28 18.20
C VAL A 434 -27.53 12.02 19.70
N THR A 435 -28.72 11.77 20.25
CA THR A 435 -28.87 11.32 21.63
C THR A 435 -28.20 9.97 21.77
N LYS A 436 -27.07 9.93 22.47
CA LYS A 436 -26.38 8.66 22.80
C LYS A 436 -27.31 7.81 23.68
N LYS A 437 -27.25 6.50 23.48
CA LYS A 437 -28.07 5.53 24.22
C LYS A 437 -27.37 5.19 25.54
N GLU A 438 -28.11 5.20 26.63
CA GLU A 438 -27.57 4.88 27.95
C GLU A 438 -27.34 3.36 28.10
N ALA A 439 -26.11 2.97 28.44
CA ALA A 439 -25.71 1.59 28.67
C ALA A 439 -25.34 1.40 30.15
N ILE A 440 -25.89 0.36 30.78
CA ILE A 440 -25.74 0.06 32.21
C ILE A 440 -24.65 -1.00 32.39
N PRO A 441 -23.76 -0.90 33.40
CA PRO A 441 -22.77 -1.93 33.67
C PRO A 441 -23.40 -3.31 33.82
N PHE A 442 -22.80 -4.34 33.21
CA PHE A 442 -23.29 -5.73 33.25
C PHE A 442 -22.65 -6.49 34.43
N GLU A 443 -23.31 -6.49 35.58
CA GLU A 443 -22.80 -7.09 36.83
C GLU A 443 -22.37 -8.56 36.71
N PRO A 444 -23.02 -9.46 35.93
CA PRO A 444 -22.59 -10.86 35.81
C PRO A 444 -21.30 -11.07 35.02
N TRP A 445 -20.63 -10.01 34.53
CA TRP A 445 -19.46 -10.12 33.65
C TRP A 445 -18.30 -10.90 34.29
N SER A 446 -18.07 -10.76 35.59
CA SER A 446 -17.06 -11.51 36.33
C SER A 446 -17.32 -13.03 36.30
N GLN A 447 -18.59 -13.44 36.42
CA GLN A 447 -18.99 -14.86 36.37
C GLN A 447 -18.84 -15.43 34.94
N VAL A 448 -19.10 -14.61 33.92
CA VAL A 448 -18.89 -14.96 32.52
C VAL A 448 -17.41 -15.18 32.22
N LEU A 449 -16.54 -14.32 32.76
CA LEU A 449 -15.09 -14.46 32.63
C LEU A 449 -14.59 -15.75 33.31
N GLU A 450 -15.16 -16.10 34.46
CA GLU A 450 -14.80 -17.33 35.16
C GLU A 450 -15.28 -18.59 34.40
N ALA A 451 -16.46 -18.56 33.80
CA ALA A 451 -16.93 -19.60 32.88
C ALA A 451 -16.05 -19.75 31.66
N LEU A 452 -15.56 -18.65 31.09
CA LEU A 452 -14.60 -18.64 29.97
C LEU A 452 -13.24 -19.20 30.38
N ARG A 453 -12.78 -18.96 31.60
CA ARG A 453 -11.52 -19.51 32.13
C ARG A 453 -11.49 -21.04 32.08
N HIS A 454 -12.63 -21.67 32.30
CA HIS A 454 -12.76 -23.13 32.27
C HIS A 454 -13.03 -23.70 30.89
N SER A 455 -13.72 -22.95 30.02
CA SER A 455 -14.11 -23.41 28.67
C SER A 455 -13.16 -23.01 27.56
N ASN A 456 -12.55 -21.83 27.65
CA ASN A 456 -11.64 -21.28 26.62
C ASN A 456 -10.65 -20.26 27.20
N THR A 457 -9.48 -20.74 27.62
CA THR A 457 -8.43 -19.94 28.26
C THR A 457 -7.91 -18.80 27.38
N ALA A 458 -7.90 -18.98 26.06
CA ALA A 458 -7.45 -17.94 25.13
C ALA A 458 -8.42 -16.75 25.09
N LEU A 459 -9.74 -17.02 25.02
CA LEU A 459 -10.76 -15.98 25.08
C LEU A 459 -10.82 -15.32 26.47
N HIS A 460 -10.61 -16.07 27.55
CA HIS A 460 -10.49 -15.50 28.89
C HIS A 460 -9.33 -14.51 28.98
N GLY A 461 -8.13 -14.89 28.49
CA GLY A 461 -6.94 -14.00 28.51
C GLY A 461 -7.16 -12.69 27.76
N ALA A 462 -7.91 -12.72 26.66
CA ALA A 462 -8.23 -11.54 25.87
C ALA A 462 -9.31 -10.64 26.51
N LEU A 463 -10.23 -11.24 27.31
CA LEU A 463 -11.38 -10.53 27.90
C LEU A 463 -11.19 -10.14 29.37
N VAL A 464 -10.15 -10.63 30.05
CA VAL A 464 -9.95 -10.45 31.51
C VAL A 464 -9.88 -8.98 31.93
N ASN A 465 -9.38 -8.10 31.07
CA ASN A 465 -9.23 -6.66 31.33
C ASN A 465 -10.33 -5.81 30.68
N THR A 466 -11.42 -6.42 30.19
CA THR A 466 -12.51 -5.71 29.53
C THR A 466 -13.69 -5.51 30.45
N GLN A 467 -14.50 -4.49 30.14
CA GLN A 467 -15.78 -4.24 30.82
C GLN A 467 -16.93 -4.58 29.87
N ALA A 468 -18.06 -4.97 30.43
CA ALA A 468 -19.26 -5.22 29.66
C ALA A 468 -20.41 -4.38 30.16
N TYR A 469 -21.22 -3.89 29.22
CA TYR A 469 -22.38 -3.06 29.49
C TYR A 469 -23.62 -3.71 28.89
N ARG A 470 -24.75 -3.47 29.49
CA ARG A 470 -26.05 -3.95 29.01
C ARG A 470 -26.83 -2.80 28.39
N TYR A 471 -27.33 -3.05 27.18
CA TYR A 471 -28.33 -2.19 26.53
C TYR A 471 -29.46 -3.08 26.00
N GLN A 472 -30.66 -2.95 26.57
CA GLN A 472 -31.83 -3.82 26.26
C GLN A 472 -31.47 -5.32 26.41
N GLU A 473 -31.49 -6.09 25.31
CA GLU A 473 -31.16 -7.52 25.25
C GLU A 473 -29.77 -7.79 24.68
N ILE A 474 -28.92 -6.78 24.64
CA ILE A 474 -27.55 -6.88 24.07
C ILE A 474 -26.52 -6.61 25.17
N VAL A 475 -25.53 -7.48 25.27
CA VAL A 475 -24.33 -7.25 26.07
C VAL A 475 -23.26 -6.65 25.17
N LEU A 476 -22.83 -5.45 25.50
CA LEU A 476 -21.83 -4.67 24.79
C LEU A 476 -20.49 -4.83 25.51
N ILE A 477 -19.48 -5.34 24.79
CA ILE A 477 -18.14 -5.55 25.35
C ILE A 477 -17.27 -4.34 24.97
N ASP A 478 -16.72 -3.67 25.98
CA ASP A 478 -15.77 -2.58 25.82
C ASP A 478 -14.36 -3.16 25.73
N CYS A 479 -13.83 -3.21 24.51
CA CYS A 479 -12.51 -3.72 24.21
C CYS A 479 -11.82 -2.76 23.23
N ASP A 480 -10.68 -2.21 23.63
CA ASP A 480 -9.90 -1.28 22.83
C ASP A 480 -9.06 -1.96 21.74
N ASP A 481 -8.99 -3.31 21.70
CA ASP A 481 -8.23 -4.06 20.71
C ASP A 481 -9.05 -4.32 19.42
N PRO A 482 -8.73 -3.65 18.30
CA PRO A 482 -9.44 -3.81 17.03
C PRO A 482 -9.33 -5.24 16.48
N PHE A 483 -8.20 -5.92 16.71
CA PHE A 483 -7.94 -7.28 16.25
C PHE A 483 -8.87 -8.28 16.95
N PHE A 484 -9.11 -8.08 18.24
CA PHE A 484 -10.02 -8.93 19.01
C PHE A 484 -11.49 -8.76 18.59
N LEU A 485 -11.91 -7.52 18.31
CA LEU A 485 -13.25 -7.24 17.79
C LEU A 485 -13.47 -7.89 16.42
N GLU A 486 -12.46 -7.93 15.57
CA GLU A 486 -12.52 -8.57 14.26
C GLU A 486 -12.50 -10.11 14.37
N MET A 487 -11.74 -10.65 15.31
CA MET A 487 -11.73 -12.08 15.62
C MET A 487 -13.10 -12.56 16.11
N ILE A 488 -13.78 -11.83 16.98
CA ILE A 488 -15.15 -12.16 17.40
C ILE A 488 -16.11 -12.06 16.21
N ARG A 489 -15.92 -11.10 15.30
CA ARG A 489 -16.76 -10.94 14.11
C ARG A 489 -16.62 -12.09 13.10
N SER A 490 -15.41 -12.60 12.89
CA SER A 490 -15.09 -13.56 11.84
C SER A 490 -15.14 -15.01 12.30
N ASN A 491 -15.04 -15.28 13.61
CA ASN A 491 -14.93 -16.65 14.15
C ASN A 491 -16.20 -17.08 14.88
N ASP A 492 -16.98 -17.97 14.23
CA ASP A 492 -18.22 -18.50 14.80
C ASP A 492 -18.01 -19.37 16.03
N TYR A 493 -16.83 -19.98 16.19
CA TYR A 493 -16.50 -20.74 17.40
C TYR A 493 -16.29 -19.80 18.61
N ALA A 494 -15.61 -18.67 18.42
CA ALA A 494 -15.44 -17.67 19.46
C ALA A 494 -16.79 -17.08 19.91
N LYS A 495 -17.67 -16.75 18.97
CA LYS A 495 -19.05 -16.28 19.26
C LYS A 495 -19.83 -17.30 20.09
N LYS A 496 -19.80 -18.58 19.68
CA LYS A 496 -20.49 -19.65 20.40
C LYS A 496 -19.94 -19.85 21.80
N SER A 497 -18.62 -19.78 21.99
CA SER A 497 -17.98 -19.93 23.31
C SER A 497 -18.36 -18.79 24.26
N ILE A 498 -18.36 -17.53 23.79
CA ILE A 498 -18.77 -16.38 24.59
C ILE A 498 -20.26 -16.46 24.92
N HIS A 499 -21.08 -16.85 23.95
CA HIS A 499 -22.52 -17.02 24.12
C HIS A 499 -22.86 -18.11 25.19
N GLN A 500 -22.17 -19.26 25.14
CA GLN A 500 -22.32 -20.31 26.16
C GLN A 500 -21.89 -19.84 27.56
N ALA A 501 -20.79 -19.06 27.62
CA ALA A 501 -20.32 -18.48 28.88
C ALA A 501 -21.29 -17.42 29.43
N LEU A 502 -21.95 -16.64 28.58
CA LEU A 502 -22.99 -15.69 28.96
C LEU A 502 -24.22 -16.39 29.54
N ILE A 503 -24.66 -17.49 28.92
CA ILE A 503 -25.76 -18.32 29.45
C ILE A 503 -25.38 -18.92 30.80
N ALA A 504 -24.15 -19.45 30.91
CA ALA A 504 -23.68 -20.08 32.17
C ALA A 504 -23.53 -19.06 33.31
N GLY A 505 -23.04 -17.83 33.02
CA GLY A 505 -22.80 -16.81 34.03
C GLY A 505 -24.03 -15.96 34.40
N SER A 506 -24.99 -15.77 33.47
CA SER A 506 -26.14 -14.88 33.68
C SER A 506 -27.50 -15.59 33.69
N GLY A 507 -27.56 -16.87 33.31
CA GLY A 507 -28.79 -17.67 33.23
C GLY A 507 -29.75 -17.27 32.09
N ARG A 508 -29.33 -16.39 31.21
CA ARG A 508 -30.15 -15.86 30.08
C ARG A 508 -29.37 -15.87 28.78
N ASP A 509 -30.11 -15.93 27.69
CA ASP A 509 -29.58 -15.76 26.33
C ASP A 509 -29.45 -14.28 25.98
N TRP A 510 -28.23 -13.81 25.66
CA TRP A 510 -27.93 -12.45 25.34
C TRP A 510 -27.30 -12.32 23.95
N ARG A 511 -27.69 -11.31 23.22
CA ARG A 511 -26.97 -10.92 22.00
C ARG A 511 -25.67 -10.20 22.38
N ILE A 512 -24.62 -10.37 21.58
CA ILE A 512 -23.30 -9.80 21.84
C ILE A 512 -23.02 -8.71 20.81
N GLY A 513 -22.50 -7.57 21.25
CA GLY A 513 -22.10 -6.46 20.39
C GLY A 513 -20.88 -5.71 20.94
N PRO A 514 -20.17 -4.94 20.10
CA PRO A 514 -19.10 -4.07 20.56
C PRO A 514 -19.68 -2.81 21.21
N PHE A 515 -19.07 -2.35 22.30
CA PHE A 515 -19.37 -1.06 22.89
C PHE A 515 -18.71 0.06 22.05
N LYS A 516 -19.50 0.99 21.53
CA LYS A 516 -19.04 2.13 20.74
C LYS A 516 -19.31 3.42 21.49
N LYS A 517 -18.26 4.08 21.98
CA LYS A 517 -18.31 5.36 22.72
C LYS A 517 -19.05 6.49 21.96
N GLU A 518 -19.15 6.35 20.63
CA GLU A 518 -19.92 7.29 19.78
C GLU A 518 -21.44 7.09 19.85
N GLN A 519 -21.90 5.86 20.16
CA GLN A 519 -23.31 5.47 20.14
C GLN A 519 -23.91 5.28 21.54
N TYR A 520 -23.07 4.99 22.53
CA TYR A 520 -23.47 4.71 23.89
C TYR A 520 -22.71 5.60 24.88
N HIS A 521 -23.37 5.94 26.00
CA HIS A 521 -22.75 6.58 27.17
C HIS A 521 -23.06 5.74 28.41
N THR A 522 -22.21 5.81 29.41
CA THR A 522 -22.41 5.18 30.70
C THR A 522 -22.78 6.23 31.74
N ALA A 523 -23.45 5.83 32.82
CA ALA A 523 -23.79 6.74 33.93
C ALA A 523 -22.56 7.42 34.60
N LYS A 524 -21.33 6.99 34.27
CA LYS A 524 -20.06 7.62 34.70
C LYS A 524 -19.56 8.72 33.74
N ASP A 525 -20.16 8.80 32.54
CA ASP A 525 -19.77 9.78 31.51
C ASP A 525 -20.71 11.01 31.52
N ASP A 526 -21.23 11.42 32.69
CA ASP A 526 -22.05 12.63 32.79
C ASP A 526 -21.12 13.86 32.65
N PRO A 527 -21.29 14.67 31.58
CA PRO A 527 -20.45 15.87 31.35
C PRO A 527 -20.50 16.86 32.50
N MET A 528 -21.52 16.81 33.35
CA MET A 528 -21.68 17.67 34.52
C MET A 528 -20.73 17.30 35.66
N GLU A 529 -20.47 15.99 35.87
CA GLU A 529 -19.49 15.56 36.89
C GLU A 529 -18.05 15.91 36.50
N ASP A 530 -17.68 15.79 35.21
CA ASP A 530 -16.36 16.20 34.70
C ASP A 530 -16.15 17.73 34.78
N ILE A 531 -17.19 18.51 34.55
CA ILE A 531 -17.16 19.97 34.69
C ILE A 531 -17.03 20.34 36.16
N LEU A 532 -17.74 19.69 37.08
CA LEU A 532 -17.66 19.91 38.53
C LEU A 532 -16.29 19.51 39.09
N ALA A 533 -15.74 18.36 38.65
CA ALA A 533 -14.40 17.92 39.05
C ALA A 533 -13.31 18.88 38.55
N SER A 534 -13.42 19.38 37.34
CA SER A 534 -12.49 20.35 36.75
C SER A 534 -12.60 21.73 37.42
N ALA A 535 -13.78 22.16 37.80
CA ALA A 535 -14.01 23.41 38.51
C ALA A 535 -13.47 23.36 39.95
N GLN A 536 -13.62 22.23 40.65
CA GLN A 536 -13.02 22.01 41.97
C GLN A 536 -11.48 22.02 41.93
N GLN A 537 -10.88 21.47 40.90
CA GLN A 537 -9.43 21.53 40.69
C GLN A 537 -8.93 22.95 40.39
N LEU A 538 -9.77 23.79 39.80
CA LEU A 538 -9.46 25.20 39.51
C LEU A 538 -9.89 26.17 40.62
N GLY A 539 -10.44 25.67 41.73
CA GLY A 539 -10.83 26.47 42.89
C GLY A 539 -12.05 27.37 42.65
N VAL A 540 -12.91 27.00 41.71
CA VAL A 540 -14.17 27.71 41.36
C VAL A 540 -15.35 26.99 42.00
N ASP A 541 -16.05 27.63 42.93
CA ASP A 541 -17.28 27.13 43.56
C ASP A 541 -18.46 27.36 42.59
N ILE A 542 -19.06 26.29 42.11
CA ILE A 542 -20.25 26.33 41.25
C ILE A 542 -21.44 25.85 42.08
N SER A 543 -22.43 26.73 42.35
CA SER A 543 -23.70 26.38 42.94
C SER A 543 -24.71 26.09 41.85
N ILE A 544 -25.30 24.88 41.89
CA ILE A 544 -26.40 24.49 41.00
C ILE A 544 -27.70 24.95 41.62
N GLU A 545 -28.40 25.95 41.02
CA GLU A 545 -29.79 26.18 41.31
C GLU A 545 -30.68 25.25 40.50
N ASN A 546 -31.55 24.52 41.22
CA ASN A 546 -32.53 23.58 40.67
C ASN A 546 -33.65 24.28 39.95
#